data_f9120c0a5b9cc44dc587f224fcb4fcb6
#
_entry.id   f9120c0a5b9cc44dc587f224fcb4fcb6
#
_cell.length_a   1.000
_cell.length_b   1.000
_cell.length_c   1.000
_cell.angle_alpha   90.00
_cell.angle_beta   90.00
_cell.angle_gamma   90.00
#
_symmetry.space_group_name_H-M   'P 1'
#
loop_
_entity.id
_entity.type
_entity.pdbx_description
1 polymer ?
#
loop_
_entity_poly.entity_id
_entity_poly.type
_entity_poly.pdbx_seq_one_letter_code
_entity_poly.pdbx_strand_id
1 'polypeptide(L)'
;MLEITLFYIAATIALVATVLAMTRANAIHALIYLIVSLLAVAVIFFLIGAPFAAALEIVIYAGAIMVLFVFVIMMLNLGEEGDARERGLLQPSIWAGPTVLSLLLFAELLYMISTIEGPVSTQAVSAKEVGLALFGPYVLAVEIAA
;
A
#
# COMPACT_ATOMS: atom_id res chain seq x y z
N MET A 1 -14.27 -20.27 -5.57
CA MET A 1 -13.71 -20.65 -4.25
C MET A 1 -12.22 -20.39 -4.14
N LEU A 2 -11.39 -20.82 -5.11
CA LEU A 2 -9.95 -20.59 -5.10
C LEU A 2 -9.56 -19.10 -5.03
N GLU A 3 -10.19 -18.24 -5.80
CA GLU A 3 -9.92 -16.79 -5.81
C GLU A 3 -10.19 -16.12 -4.47
N ILE A 4 -11.28 -16.49 -3.79
CA ILE A 4 -11.62 -15.98 -2.46
C ILE A 4 -10.56 -16.42 -1.44
N THR A 5 -10.11 -17.68 -1.52
CA THR A 5 -9.06 -18.18 -0.63
C THR A 5 -7.75 -17.44 -0.86
N LEU A 6 -7.35 -17.23 -2.12
CA LEU A 6 -6.15 -16.47 -2.48
C LEU A 6 -6.24 -15.01 -2.02
N PHE A 7 -7.42 -14.40 -2.12
CA PHE A 7 -7.66 -13.05 -1.61
C PHE A 7 -7.41 -12.95 -0.10
N TYR A 8 -7.99 -13.86 0.70
CA TYR A 8 -7.78 -13.84 2.15
C TYR A 8 -6.33 -14.15 2.56
N ILE A 9 -5.64 -15.01 1.82
CA ILE A 9 -4.22 -15.28 2.04
C ILE A 9 -3.41 -14.00 1.77
N ALA A 10 -3.61 -13.35 0.62
CA ALA A 10 -2.91 -12.12 0.27
C ALA A 10 -3.22 -10.98 1.27
N ALA A 11 -4.48 -10.83 1.67
CA ALA A 11 -4.89 -9.85 2.67
C ALA A 11 -4.22 -10.10 4.04
N THR A 12 -4.15 -11.35 4.46
CA THR A 12 -3.45 -11.72 5.71
C THR A 12 -1.97 -11.41 5.63
N ILE A 13 -1.32 -11.73 4.52
CA ILE A 13 0.10 -11.43 4.29
C ILE A 13 0.32 -9.90 4.32
N ALA A 14 -0.53 -9.12 3.63
CA ALA A 14 -0.44 -7.67 3.61
C ALA A 14 -0.53 -7.08 5.02
N LEU A 15 -1.52 -7.49 5.82
CA LEU A 15 -1.71 -7.02 7.18
C LEU A 15 -0.55 -7.39 8.10
N VAL A 16 -0.14 -8.66 8.10
CA VAL A 16 0.97 -9.13 8.94
C VAL A 16 2.27 -8.43 8.56
N ALA A 17 2.57 -8.32 7.27
CA ALA A 17 3.78 -7.65 6.79
C ALA A 17 3.76 -6.15 7.14
N THR A 18 2.62 -5.47 7.06
CA THR A 18 2.49 -4.06 7.49
C THR A 18 2.75 -3.90 8.98
N VAL A 19 2.16 -4.74 9.83
CA VAL A 19 2.40 -4.70 11.29
C VAL A 19 3.87 -4.95 11.60
N LEU A 20 4.50 -5.91 10.93
CA LEU A 20 5.92 -6.19 11.10
C LEU A 20 6.78 -5.02 10.61
N ALA A 21 6.44 -4.37 9.50
CA ALA A 21 7.14 -3.18 9.02
C ALA A 21 7.12 -2.05 10.06
N MET A 22 5.95 -1.82 10.69
CA MET A 22 5.78 -0.76 11.68
C MET A 22 6.44 -1.04 13.03
N THR A 23 6.64 -2.31 13.39
CA THR A 23 7.16 -2.71 14.70
C THR A 23 8.66 -3.01 14.72
N ARG A 24 9.31 -3.03 13.56
CA ARG A 24 10.76 -3.26 13.49
C ARG A 24 11.54 -1.98 13.75
N ALA A 25 12.51 -2.06 14.66
CA ALA A 25 13.44 -0.96 14.94
C ALA A 25 14.54 -0.85 13.86
N ASN A 26 14.85 -1.95 13.16
CA ASN A 26 15.82 -1.93 12.08
C ASN A 26 15.14 -1.50 10.78
N ALA A 27 15.54 -0.35 10.23
CA ALA A 27 14.95 0.26 9.05
C ALA A 27 15.00 -0.65 7.80
N ILE A 28 16.08 -1.43 7.62
CA ILE A 28 16.21 -2.34 6.49
C ILE A 28 15.17 -3.48 6.58
N HIS A 29 15.02 -4.08 7.77
CA HIS A 29 14.03 -5.12 7.99
C HIS A 29 12.59 -4.57 7.85
N ALA A 30 12.32 -3.37 8.39
CA ALA A 30 11.04 -2.70 8.23
C ALA A 30 10.69 -2.50 6.75
N LEU A 31 11.66 -2.04 5.96
CA LEU A 31 11.48 -1.80 4.53
C LEU A 31 11.22 -3.10 3.74
N ILE A 32 11.91 -4.19 4.06
CA ILE A 32 11.66 -5.49 3.41
C ILE A 32 10.22 -5.95 3.67
N TYR A 33 9.73 -5.84 4.91
CA TYR A 33 8.34 -6.18 5.22
C TYR A 33 7.34 -5.25 4.51
N LEU A 34 7.66 -3.97 4.36
CA LEU A 34 6.83 -3.04 3.61
C LEU A 34 6.74 -3.43 2.12
N ILE A 35 7.86 -3.82 1.50
CA ILE A 35 7.86 -4.33 0.11
C ILE A 35 6.95 -5.56 -0.01
N VAL A 36 7.05 -6.51 0.92
CA VAL A 36 6.18 -7.70 0.93
C VAL A 36 4.71 -7.32 1.05
N SER A 37 4.39 -6.34 1.90
CA SER A 37 3.03 -5.82 2.03
C SER A 37 2.50 -5.24 0.72
N LEU A 38 3.28 -4.38 0.06
CA LEU A 38 2.91 -3.77 -1.22
C LEU A 38 2.71 -4.81 -2.34
N LEU A 39 3.58 -5.83 -2.39
CA LEU A 39 3.41 -6.93 -3.34
C LEU A 39 2.13 -7.74 -3.06
N ALA A 40 1.78 -7.96 -1.80
CA ALA A 40 0.53 -8.62 -1.43
C ALA A 40 -0.70 -7.77 -1.81
N VAL A 41 -0.63 -6.44 -1.65
CA VAL A 41 -1.66 -5.50 -2.13
C VAL A 41 -1.79 -5.56 -3.65
N ALA A 42 -0.70 -5.65 -4.39
CA ALA A 42 -0.74 -5.84 -5.85
C ALA A 42 -1.48 -7.13 -6.25
N VAL A 43 -1.27 -8.23 -5.53
CA VAL A 43 -2.02 -9.47 -5.74
C VAL A 43 -3.52 -9.26 -5.47
N ILE A 44 -3.88 -8.52 -4.43
CA ILE A 44 -5.28 -8.17 -4.14
C ILE A 44 -5.88 -7.37 -5.30
N PHE A 45 -5.20 -6.34 -5.80
CA PHE A 45 -5.66 -5.58 -6.96
C PHE A 45 -5.90 -6.47 -8.19
N PHE A 46 -4.99 -7.41 -8.43
CA PHE A 46 -5.16 -8.35 -9.54
C PHE A 46 -6.41 -9.22 -9.36
N LEU A 47 -6.64 -9.76 -8.17
CA LEU A 47 -7.77 -10.63 -7.86
C LEU A 47 -9.13 -9.92 -7.90
N ILE A 48 -9.19 -8.62 -7.59
CA ILE A 48 -10.42 -7.83 -7.68
C ILE A 48 -10.70 -7.27 -9.09
N GLY A 49 -9.92 -7.67 -10.09
CA GLY A 49 -10.13 -7.27 -11.49
C GLY A 49 -9.51 -5.94 -11.88
N ALA A 50 -8.47 -5.48 -11.16
CA ALA A 50 -7.71 -4.28 -11.47
C ALA A 50 -6.25 -4.59 -11.86
N PRO A 51 -5.97 -5.36 -12.92
CA PRO A 51 -4.62 -5.81 -13.27
C PRO A 51 -3.67 -4.66 -13.61
N PHE A 52 -4.19 -3.55 -14.15
CA PHE A 52 -3.37 -2.38 -14.44
C PHE A 52 -2.91 -1.69 -13.14
N ALA A 53 -3.80 -1.53 -12.15
CA ALA A 53 -3.43 -1.00 -10.84
C ALA A 53 -2.42 -1.91 -10.14
N ALA A 54 -2.58 -3.24 -10.23
CA ALA A 54 -1.61 -4.21 -9.72
C ALA A 54 -0.22 -4.03 -10.34
N ALA A 55 -0.14 -3.84 -11.65
CA ALA A 55 1.13 -3.61 -12.35
C ALA A 55 1.78 -2.28 -11.90
N LEU A 56 1.01 -1.21 -11.76
CA LEU A 56 1.51 0.08 -11.27
C LEU A 56 2.00 0.00 -9.82
N GLU A 57 1.30 -0.74 -8.96
CA GLU A 57 1.71 -1.00 -7.58
C GLU A 57 3.10 -1.65 -7.53
N ILE A 58 3.32 -2.67 -8.37
CA ILE A 58 4.62 -3.36 -8.43
C ILE A 58 5.71 -2.44 -9.00
N VAL A 59 5.47 -1.76 -10.11
CA VAL A 59 6.49 -0.99 -10.81
C VAL A 59 6.84 0.29 -10.06
N ILE A 60 5.84 1.04 -9.61
CA ILE A 60 6.04 2.37 -9.01
C ILE A 60 6.34 2.23 -7.51
N TYR A 61 5.47 1.55 -6.75
CA TYR A 61 5.61 1.49 -5.30
C TYR A 61 6.66 0.48 -4.86
N ALA A 62 6.48 -0.81 -5.15
CA ALA A 62 7.43 -1.83 -4.74
C ALA A 62 8.76 -1.76 -5.51
N GLY A 63 8.73 -1.32 -6.77
CA GLY A 63 9.91 -1.14 -7.61
C GLY A 63 10.60 0.21 -7.35
N ALA A 64 10.13 1.29 -7.94
CA ALA A 64 10.85 2.56 -7.98
C ALA A 64 10.99 3.20 -6.59
N ILE A 65 9.88 3.38 -5.86
CA ILE A 65 9.89 4.10 -4.58
C ILE A 65 10.62 3.30 -3.50
N MET A 66 10.34 2.01 -3.38
CA MET A 66 10.99 1.20 -2.35
C MET A 66 12.47 0.99 -2.61
N VAL A 67 12.89 0.83 -3.87
CA VAL A 67 14.32 0.76 -4.23
C VAL A 67 15.03 2.06 -3.88
N LEU A 68 14.39 3.21 -4.09
CA LEU A 68 14.94 4.50 -3.66
C LEU A 68 15.12 4.55 -2.12
N PHE A 69 14.13 4.09 -1.35
CA PHE A 69 14.24 4.02 0.11
C PHE A 69 15.35 3.07 0.58
N VAL A 70 15.48 1.89 -0.04
CA VAL A 70 16.59 0.96 0.25
C VAL A 70 17.92 1.67 0.05
N PHE A 71 18.09 2.36 -1.07
CA PHE A 71 19.31 3.07 -1.39
C PHE A 71 19.62 4.18 -0.37
N VAL A 72 18.62 4.98 -0.01
CA VAL A 72 18.77 6.04 1.00
C VAL A 72 19.17 5.47 2.36
N ILE A 73 18.50 4.40 2.82
CA ILE A 73 18.80 3.77 4.12
C ILE A 73 20.21 3.18 4.13
N MET A 74 20.63 2.55 3.03
CA MET A 74 22.00 2.05 2.90
C MET A 74 23.05 3.18 2.92
N MET A 75 22.74 4.33 2.32
CA MET A 75 23.66 5.48 2.32
C MET A 75 23.75 6.17 3.70
N LEU A 76 22.66 6.18 4.47
CA LEU A 76 22.64 6.78 5.80
C LEU A 76 23.48 6.01 6.83
N ASN A 77 23.90 4.77 6.49
CA ASN A 77 24.72 3.90 7.36
C ASN A 77 24.23 3.89 8.82
N LEU A 78 22.95 3.67 9.01
CA LEU A 78 22.30 3.59 10.31
C LEU A 78 22.74 2.28 10.99
N GLY A 79 23.85 2.33 11.73
CA GLY A 79 24.33 1.22 12.54
C GLY A 79 23.57 1.07 13.86
N GLU A 80 24.18 0.44 14.85
CA GLU A 80 23.55 0.18 16.18
C GLU A 80 23.00 1.45 16.86
N GLU A 81 23.62 2.62 16.65
CA GLU A 81 23.13 3.90 17.16
C GLU A 81 21.80 4.32 16.51
N GLY A 82 21.60 3.99 15.24
CA GLY A 82 20.33 4.19 14.53
C GLY A 82 19.20 3.34 15.11
N ASP A 83 19.46 2.07 15.34
CA ASP A 83 18.49 1.12 15.92
C ASP A 83 18.05 1.57 17.34
N ALA A 84 18.96 2.09 18.15
CA ALA A 84 18.65 2.61 19.47
C ALA A 84 17.75 3.87 19.40
N ARG A 85 17.99 4.73 18.42
CA ARG A 85 17.19 5.95 18.20
C ARG A 85 15.79 5.62 17.67
N GLU A 86 15.68 4.67 16.76
CA GLU A 86 14.40 4.22 16.20
C GLU A 86 13.53 3.54 17.27
N ARG A 87 14.11 2.78 18.21
CA ARG A 87 13.36 2.24 19.36
C ARG A 87 12.70 3.32 20.19
N GLY A 88 13.31 4.50 20.30
CA GLY A 88 12.71 5.66 20.95
C GLY A 88 11.48 6.20 20.24
N LEU A 89 11.40 6.06 18.91
CA LEU A 89 10.27 6.46 18.09
C LEU A 89 9.09 5.48 18.16
N LEU A 90 9.30 4.26 18.65
CA LEU A 90 8.25 3.25 18.85
C LEU A 90 7.48 3.45 20.17
N GLN A 91 7.65 4.58 20.86
CA GLN A 91 6.90 4.86 22.08
C GLN A 91 5.41 5.08 21.80
N PRO A 92 4.51 4.52 22.64
CA PRO A 92 3.06 4.64 22.44
C PRO A 92 2.53 6.06 22.34
N SER A 93 3.19 7.02 23.00
CA SER A 93 2.78 8.43 22.98
C SER A 93 2.90 9.08 21.60
N ILE A 94 3.89 8.66 20.80
CA ILE A 94 4.11 9.18 19.44
C ILE A 94 3.06 8.65 18.47
N TRP A 95 2.55 7.46 18.74
CA TRP A 95 1.55 6.80 17.89
C TRP A 95 0.11 7.26 18.11
N ALA A 96 -0.16 8.02 19.18
CA ALA A 96 -1.53 8.47 19.49
C ALA A 96 -2.16 9.29 18.35
N GLY A 97 -1.44 10.25 17.76
CA GLY A 97 -1.92 11.07 16.65
C GLY A 97 -2.23 10.24 15.39
N PRO A 98 -1.25 9.50 14.84
CA PRO A 98 -1.48 8.62 13.68
C PRO A 98 -2.61 7.60 13.92
N THR A 99 -2.72 7.03 15.10
CA THR A 99 -3.77 6.05 15.43
C THR A 99 -5.16 6.69 15.38
N VAL A 100 -5.35 7.87 15.97
CA VAL A 100 -6.64 8.57 15.93
C VAL A 100 -7.05 8.89 14.50
N LEU A 101 -6.13 9.43 13.70
CA LEU A 101 -6.41 9.75 12.29
C LEU A 101 -6.73 8.50 11.47
N SER A 102 -5.99 7.42 11.68
CA SER A 102 -6.25 6.14 10.99
C SER A 102 -7.61 5.55 11.38
N LEU A 103 -8.01 5.65 12.64
CA LEU A 103 -9.32 5.19 13.09
C LEU A 103 -10.47 6.04 12.51
N LEU A 104 -10.28 7.35 12.37
CA LEU A 104 -11.25 8.22 11.70
C LEU A 104 -11.42 7.85 10.24
N LEU A 105 -10.31 7.69 9.49
CA LEU A 105 -10.35 7.24 8.09
C LEU A 105 -10.97 5.86 7.94
N PHE A 106 -10.67 4.95 8.85
CA PHE A 106 -11.26 3.61 8.84
C PHE A 106 -12.78 3.64 9.09
N ALA A 107 -13.23 4.47 10.04
CA ALA A 107 -14.65 4.66 10.29
C ALA A 107 -15.38 5.28 9.09
N GLU A 108 -14.77 6.27 8.42
CA GLU A 108 -15.28 6.87 7.19
C GLU A 108 -15.39 5.83 6.06
N LEU A 109 -14.36 4.99 5.89
CA LEU A 109 -14.37 3.91 4.92
C LEU A 109 -15.50 2.90 5.19
N LEU A 110 -15.68 2.47 6.44
CA LEU A 110 -16.76 1.57 6.82
C LEU A 110 -18.14 2.18 6.56
N TYR A 111 -18.32 3.46 6.88
CA TYR A 111 -19.54 4.20 6.59
C TYR A 111 -19.82 4.23 5.09
N MET A 112 -18.81 4.55 4.28
CA MET A 112 -18.90 4.60 2.83
C MET A 112 -19.32 3.25 2.24
N ILE A 113 -18.67 2.16 2.66
CA ILE A 113 -19.00 0.79 2.22
C ILE A 113 -20.43 0.41 2.61
N SER A 114 -20.89 0.79 3.80
CA SER A 114 -22.25 0.49 4.27
C SER A 114 -23.35 1.26 3.52
N THR A 115 -22.98 2.38 2.88
CA THR A 115 -23.92 3.26 2.16
C THR A 115 -23.98 2.96 0.66
N ILE A 116 -23.02 2.21 0.12
CA ILE A 116 -23.00 1.81 -1.28
C ILE A 116 -24.07 0.73 -1.51
N GLU A 117 -25.24 1.14 -1.99
CA GLU A 117 -26.28 0.25 -2.48
C GLU A 117 -26.05 0.00 -3.99
N GLY A 118 -25.48 -1.13 -4.35
CA GLY A 118 -25.36 -1.54 -5.74
C GLY A 118 -24.41 -2.74 -5.94
N PRO A 119 -24.63 -3.53 -6.99
CA PRO A 119 -23.69 -4.61 -7.30
C PRO A 119 -22.34 -4.01 -7.68
N VAL A 120 -21.30 -4.34 -6.94
CA VAL A 120 -19.93 -4.05 -7.33
C VAL A 120 -19.69 -4.76 -8.67
N SER A 121 -19.46 -3.99 -9.73
CA SER A 121 -19.15 -4.58 -11.03
C SER A 121 -17.81 -5.33 -10.91
N THR A 122 -17.86 -6.65 -11.12
CA THR A 122 -16.67 -7.52 -11.10
C THR A 122 -15.96 -7.57 -12.46
N GLN A 123 -16.25 -6.64 -13.37
CA GLN A 123 -15.57 -6.60 -14.67
C GLN A 123 -14.14 -6.08 -14.48
N ALA A 124 -13.18 -6.86 -14.97
CA ALA A 124 -11.79 -6.44 -14.96
C ALA A 124 -11.59 -5.22 -15.86
N VAL A 125 -11.05 -4.14 -15.29
CA VAL A 125 -10.73 -2.92 -16.03
C VAL A 125 -9.37 -3.08 -16.69
N SER A 126 -9.35 -3.09 -18.02
CA SER A 126 -8.13 -3.28 -18.81
C SER A 126 -7.27 -1.99 -18.83
N ALA A 127 -5.95 -2.16 -19.03
CA ALA A 127 -5.04 -1.03 -19.22
C ALA A 127 -5.45 -0.11 -20.37
N LYS A 128 -6.05 -0.67 -21.43
CA LYS A 128 -6.55 0.10 -22.57
C LYS A 128 -7.72 1.00 -22.18
N GLU A 129 -8.65 0.51 -21.38
CA GLU A 129 -9.80 1.31 -20.89
C GLU A 129 -9.34 2.46 -20.01
N VAL A 130 -8.39 2.21 -19.10
CA VAL A 130 -7.76 3.25 -18.29
C VAL A 130 -7.07 4.28 -19.17
N GLY A 131 -6.28 3.85 -20.15
CA GLY A 131 -5.62 4.75 -21.11
C GLY A 131 -6.60 5.60 -21.90
N LEU A 132 -7.69 5.02 -22.43
CA LEU A 132 -8.72 5.75 -23.15
C LEU A 132 -9.44 6.77 -22.25
N ALA A 133 -9.66 6.47 -20.98
CA ALA A 133 -10.26 7.40 -20.04
C ALA A 133 -9.31 8.55 -19.71
N LEU A 134 -8.04 8.28 -19.38
CA LEU A 134 -7.05 9.30 -19.00
C LEU A 134 -6.71 10.25 -20.16
N PHE A 135 -6.51 9.71 -21.36
CA PHE A 135 -6.14 10.50 -22.55
C PHE A 135 -7.33 10.95 -23.39
N GLY A 136 -8.55 10.64 -22.97
CA GLY A 136 -9.80 11.12 -23.57
C GLY A 136 -10.47 12.16 -22.68
N PRO A 137 -11.55 11.81 -21.97
CA PRO A 137 -12.34 12.78 -21.19
C PRO A 137 -11.58 13.42 -20.03
N TYR A 138 -10.53 12.77 -19.49
CA TYR A 138 -9.76 13.24 -18.34
C TYR A 138 -8.39 13.84 -18.69
N VAL A 139 -8.11 14.10 -19.99
CA VAL A 139 -6.79 14.61 -20.43
C VAL A 139 -6.35 15.89 -19.71
N LEU A 140 -7.27 16.83 -19.48
CA LEU A 140 -6.94 18.06 -18.75
C LEU A 140 -6.56 17.81 -17.30
N ALA A 141 -7.21 16.84 -16.64
CA ALA A 141 -6.86 16.47 -15.27
C ALA A 141 -5.47 15.82 -15.20
N VAL A 142 -5.11 15.03 -16.21
CA VAL A 142 -3.78 14.42 -16.32
C VAL A 142 -2.72 15.48 -16.56
N GLU A 143 -2.96 16.46 -17.43
CA GLU A 143 -2.03 17.57 -17.70
C GLU A 143 -1.80 18.46 -16.48
N ILE A 144 -2.83 18.67 -15.64
CA ILE A 144 -2.71 19.46 -14.39
C ILE A 144 -1.94 18.68 -13.33
N ALA A 145 -2.04 17.34 -13.32
CA ALA A 145 -1.39 16.48 -12.34
C ALA A 145 0.07 16.15 -12.67
N ALA A 146 0.49 16.30 -13.93
CA ALA A 146 1.85 16.03 -14.40
C ALA A 146 2.79 17.22 -14.19
#